data_dd6a996b7cb99f005f72721ed515645d
#
_entry.id   dd6a996b7cb99f005f72721ed515645d
#
_cell.length_a   1.000
_cell.length_b   1.000
_cell.length_c   1.000
_cell.angle_alpha   90.00
_cell.angle_beta   90.00
_cell.angle_gamma   90.00
#
_symmetry.space_group_name_H-M   'P 1'
#
loop_
_entity.id
_entity.type
_entity.pdbx_description
1 polymer ?
#
loop_
_entity_poly.entity_id
_entity_poly.type
_entity_poly.pdbx_seq_one_letter_code
_entity_poly.pdbx_strand_id
1 'polypeptide(L)'
;NTLILPSANYSGLGESTINRMKQWVREGGTVITLRSATSWAISSKFVNEKFAEKPERDTPERMDYVTSSEYRGSNSIGGSMYMTDVDITHPLAFGYTQRDLPVYRNHSIFMAPSEDPFSTVVKYKANPLLSGYVNSTNLEKLGGTASLIASGIGRGNVIMFVDNPNFRGMWYGTNKLFFNALFLGDKF
;
A
#
# COMPACT_ATOMS: atom_id res chain seq x y z
N ASN A 1 6.04 20.47 -6.79
CA ASN A 1 4.58 20.25 -6.90
C ASN A 1 4.15 18.88 -6.36
N THR A 2 4.65 18.49 -5.17
CA THR A 2 4.34 17.20 -4.55
C THR A 2 3.64 17.41 -3.22
N LEU A 3 2.51 16.73 -3.00
CA LEU A 3 1.78 16.70 -1.74
C LEU A 3 1.96 15.31 -1.09
N ILE A 4 2.43 15.28 0.15
CA ILE A 4 2.59 14.05 0.92
C ILE A 4 1.47 13.95 1.93
N LEU A 5 0.74 12.84 1.91
CA LEU A 5 -0.29 12.49 2.89
C LEU A 5 0.25 11.36 3.78
N PRO A 6 0.77 11.67 4.97
CA PRO A 6 1.23 10.66 5.92
C PRO A 6 0.08 9.80 6.44
N SER A 7 0.41 8.74 7.18
CA SER A 7 -0.61 7.89 7.80
C SER A 7 -1.38 8.68 8.86
N ALA A 8 -2.62 9.08 8.53
CA ALA A 8 -3.52 9.83 9.39
C ALA A 8 -4.99 9.56 9.01
N ASN A 9 -5.93 10.14 9.76
CA ASN A 9 -7.34 10.11 9.42
C ASN A 9 -7.69 11.33 8.54
N TYR A 10 -8.17 11.07 7.34
CA TYR A 10 -8.58 12.08 6.34
C TYR A 10 -10.09 12.12 6.10
N SER A 11 -10.90 11.41 6.91
CA SER A 11 -12.37 11.35 6.74
C SER A 11 -13.06 12.71 6.86
N GLY A 12 -12.41 13.68 7.51
CA GLY A 12 -12.91 15.06 7.61
C GLY A 12 -12.74 15.93 6.36
N LEU A 13 -12.05 15.43 5.33
CA LEU A 13 -11.94 16.16 4.06
C LEU A 13 -13.24 16.06 3.29
N GLY A 14 -13.91 17.20 3.15
CA GLY A 14 -15.15 17.29 2.38
C GLY A 14 -14.95 17.09 0.88
N GLU A 15 -16.02 16.74 0.18
CA GLU A 15 -16.02 16.42 -1.25
C GLU A 15 -15.41 17.55 -2.11
N SER A 16 -15.69 18.81 -1.77
CA SER A 16 -15.12 19.96 -2.50
C SER A 16 -13.59 20.00 -2.42
N THR A 17 -13.02 19.67 -1.26
CA THR A 17 -11.56 19.59 -1.09
C THR A 17 -10.98 18.43 -1.90
N ILE A 18 -11.63 17.27 -1.87
CA ILE A 18 -11.22 16.09 -2.65
C ILE A 18 -11.24 16.43 -4.15
N ASN A 19 -12.29 17.08 -4.64
CA ASN A 19 -12.40 17.47 -6.04
C ASN A 19 -11.34 18.50 -6.46
N ARG A 20 -11.02 19.47 -5.59
CA ARG A 20 -9.91 20.41 -5.84
C ARG A 20 -8.55 19.73 -5.90
N MET A 21 -8.30 18.77 -5.01
CA MET A 21 -7.09 17.96 -5.03
C MET A 21 -7.00 17.12 -6.32
N LYS A 22 -8.10 16.48 -6.74
CA LYS A 22 -8.15 15.74 -8.01
C LYS A 22 -7.84 16.64 -9.20
N GLN A 23 -8.43 17.84 -9.22
CA GLN A 23 -8.16 18.80 -10.29
C GLN A 23 -6.69 19.20 -10.32
N TRP A 24 -6.10 19.49 -9.17
CA TRP A 24 -4.68 19.84 -9.06
C TRP A 24 -3.78 18.69 -9.54
N VAL A 25 -4.11 17.42 -9.24
CA VAL A 25 -3.38 16.26 -9.78
C VAL A 25 -3.53 16.21 -11.30
N ARG A 26 -4.76 16.35 -11.83
CA ARG A 26 -4.97 16.36 -13.30
C ARG A 26 -4.15 17.42 -14.02
N GLU A 27 -3.84 18.51 -13.35
CA GLU A 27 -3.01 19.62 -13.89
C GLU A 27 -1.50 19.38 -13.79
N GLY A 28 -1.08 18.26 -13.22
CA GLY A 28 0.32 17.83 -13.12
C GLY A 28 0.89 17.76 -11.69
N GLY A 29 0.04 17.82 -10.67
CA GLY A 29 0.44 17.61 -9.28
C GLY A 29 0.72 16.13 -8.98
N THR A 30 1.63 15.88 -8.05
CA THR A 30 1.93 14.53 -7.55
C THR A 30 1.44 14.38 -6.12
N VAL A 31 0.65 13.34 -5.83
CA VAL A 31 0.24 12.98 -4.45
C VAL A 31 0.94 11.69 -4.03
N ILE A 32 1.57 11.70 -2.86
CA ILE A 32 2.15 10.52 -2.25
C ILE A 32 1.33 10.18 -1.00
N THR A 33 0.74 9.00 -0.95
CA THR A 33 -0.05 8.53 0.20
C THR A 33 0.67 7.40 0.94
N LEU A 34 0.57 7.40 2.27
CA LEU A 34 1.19 6.38 3.12
C LEU A 34 0.14 5.70 3.99
N ARG A 35 0.09 4.37 3.97
CA ARG A 35 -0.75 3.53 4.86
C ARG A 35 -2.23 3.93 4.85
N SER A 36 -2.76 4.46 5.97
CA SER A 36 -4.18 4.84 6.10
C SER A 36 -4.58 5.94 5.12
N ALA A 37 -3.66 6.81 4.69
CA ALA A 37 -3.92 7.76 3.61
C ALA A 37 -4.17 7.05 2.27
N THR A 38 -3.47 5.95 1.99
CA THR A 38 -3.75 5.10 0.83
C THR A 38 -5.16 4.48 0.92
N SER A 39 -5.55 3.97 2.09
CA SER A 39 -6.91 3.47 2.29
C SER A 39 -7.96 4.56 2.07
N TRP A 40 -7.69 5.77 2.58
CA TRP A 40 -8.57 6.90 2.35
C TRP A 40 -8.68 7.25 0.85
N ALA A 41 -7.58 7.29 0.13
CA ALA A 41 -7.57 7.60 -1.30
C ALA A 41 -8.42 6.62 -2.11
N ILE A 42 -8.37 5.33 -1.77
CA ILE A 42 -9.21 4.30 -2.39
C ILE A 42 -10.68 4.46 -1.96
N SER A 43 -10.97 4.54 -0.65
CA SER A 43 -12.33 4.59 -0.12
C SER A 43 -13.08 5.85 -0.53
N SER A 44 -12.40 7.00 -0.64
CA SER A 44 -12.98 8.28 -1.10
C SER A 44 -13.09 8.37 -2.62
N LYS A 45 -12.72 7.32 -3.34
CA LYS A 45 -12.66 7.31 -4.81
C LYS A 45 -11.78 8.44 -5.35
N PHE A 46 -10.75 8.82 -4.60
CA PHE A 46 -9.73 9.76 -5.07
C PHE A 46 -8.95 9.16 -6.24
N VAL A 47 -8.76 7.85 -6.22
CA VAL A 47 -8.20 7.01 -7.29
C VAL A 47 -9.19 5.90 -7.66
N ASN A 48 -8.98 5.24 -8.81
CA ASN A 48 -9.79 4.10 -9.24
C ASN A 48 -9.27 2.74 -8.77
N GLU A 49 -8.21 2.76 -7.95
CA GLU A 49 -7.64 1.53 -7.41
C GLU A 49 -8.58 0.86 -6.41
N LYS A 50 -8.37 -0.43 -6.17
CA LYS A 50 -9.27 -1.27 -5.38
C LYS A 50 -8.54 -1.93 -4.21
N PHE A 51 -9.29 -2.24 -3.17
CA PHE A 51 -8.82 -3.19 -2.16
C PHE A 51 -8.86 -4.61 -2.74
N ALA A 52 -7.91 -5.43 -2.34
CA ALA A 52 -8.01 -6.86 -2.57
C ALA A 52 -9.23 -7.42 -1.83
N GLU A 53 -9.88 -8.39 -2.43
CA GLU A 53 -11.03 -9.04 -1.82
C GLU A 53 -10.66 -9.58 -0.45
N LYS A 54 -11.53 -9.33 0.52
CA LYS A 54 -11.37 -9.93 1.84
C LYS A 54 -11.87 -11.37 1.74
N PRO A 55 -11.14 -12.40 2.24
CA PRO A 55 -11.74 -13.71 2.37
C PRO A 55 -13.02 -13.56 3.19
N GLU A 56 -14.10 -14.17 2.71
CA GLU A 56 -15.28 -14.34 3.54
C GLU A 56 -14.88 -15.09 4.80
N ARG A 57 -15.16 -14.49 5.94
CA ARG A 57 -14.99 -15.14 7.22
C ARG A 57 -16.35 -15.67 7.61
N ASP A 58 -16.48 -16.97 7.57
CA ASP A 58 -17.57 -17.64 8.25
C ASP A 58 -17.35 -17.41 9.75
N THR A 59 -18.06 -16.43 10.28
CA THR A 59 -17.99 -16.09 11.71
C THR A 59 -19.14 -16.83 12.37
N PRO A 60 -18.88 -17.94 13.08
CA PRO A 60 -19.92 -18.65 13.78
C PRO A 60 -20.59 -17.74 14.82
N GLU A 61 -21.90 -17.93 15.02
CA GLU A 61 -22.70 -17.13 15.96
C GLU A 61 -22.11 -17.17 17.40
N ARG A 62 -21.46 -18.29 17.74
CA ARG A 62 -20.78 -18.47 19.02
C ARG A 62 -19.46 -19.23 18.83
N MET A 63 -18.43 -18.74 19.53
CA MET A 63 -17.11 -19.39 19.60
C MET A 63 -16.74 -19.65 21.06
N ASP A 64 -15.97 -20.70 21.32
CA ASP A 64 -15.44 -20.98 22.64
C ASP A 64 -14.42 -19.90 23.04
N TYR A 65 -14.51 -19.43 24.29
CA TYR A 65 -13.62 -18.37 24.79
C TYR A 65 -12.13 -18.73 24.70
N VAL A 66 -11.80 -20.01 24.81
CA VAL A 66 -10.41 -20.51 24.68
C VAL A 66 -9.79 -20.17 23.33
N THR A 67 -10.61 -20.07 22.26
CA THR A 67 -10.14 -19.74 20.91
C THR A 67 -10.05 -18.24 20.64
N SER A 68 -10.46 -17.39 21.60
CA SER A 68 -10.57 -15.93 21.41
C SER A 68 -9.23 -15.26 21.06
N SER A 69 -8.13 -15.75 21.61
CA SER A 69 -6.78 -15.25 21.37
C SER A 69 -6.35 -15.51 19.92
N GLU A 70 -6.58 -16.72 19.44
CA GLU A 70 -6.28 -17.11 18.07
C GLU A 70 -7.15 -16.35 17.05
N TYR A 71 -8.44 -16.25 17.32
CA TYR A 71 -9.37 -15.49 16.51
C TYR A 71 -8.97 -14.01 16.40
N ARG A 72 -8.58 -13.37 17.51
CA ARG A 72 -8.07 -11.99 17.49
C ARG A 72 -6.76 -11.88 16.72
N GLY A 73 -5.86 -12.84 16.89
CA GLY A 73 -4.61 -12.93 16.13
C GLY A 73 -4.83 -13.03 14.62
N SER A 74 -5.88 -13.75 14.19
CA SER A 74 -6.24 -13.86 12.78
C SER A 74 -6.77 -12.55 12.16
N ASN A 75 -7.20 -11.60 12.99
CA ASN A 75 -7.76 -10.32 12.53
C ASN A 75 -6.71 -9.21 12.37
N SER A 76 -5.46 -9.45 12.77
CA SER A 76 -4.41 -8.44 12.75
C SER A 76 -3.09 -9.00 12.21
N ILE A 77 -2.27 -8.09 11.68
CA ILE A 77 -0.86 -8.35 11.39
C ILE A 77 -0.08 -7.51 12.40
N GLY A 78 0.53 -8.15 13.39
CA GLY A 78 1.18 -7.49 14.53
C GLY A 78 2.53 -6.86 14.20
N GLY A 79 3.16 -7.30 13.11
CA GLY A 79 4.45 -6.83 12.63
C GLY A 79 5.33 -7.99 12.18
N SER A 80 5.56 -8.06 10.88
CA SER A 80 6.34 -9.11 10.24
C SER A 80 7.04 -8.57 9.00
N MET A 81 8.04 -9.31 8.52
CA MET A 81 8.80 -8.97 7.32
C MET A 81 8.34 -9.85 6.16
N TYR A 82 8.19 -9.23 5.01
CA TYR A 82 7.69 -9.89 3.81
C TYR A 82 8.56 -9.57 2.61
N MET A 83 8.70 -10.55 1.72
CA MET A 83 9.37 -10.36 0.44
C MET A 83 8.42 -9.81 -0.59
N THR A 84 8.86 -8.78 -1.27
CA THR A 84 8.16 -8.20 -2.43
C THR A 84 8.99 -8.34 -3.70
N ASP A 85 8.31 -8.19 -4.83
CA ASP A 85 8.86 -8.13 -6.17
C ASP A 85 8.71 -6.69 -6.67
N VAL A 86 9.83 -6.04 -6.98
CA VAL A 86 9.91 -4.67 -7.49
C VAL A 86 10.06 -4.69 -9.00
N ASP A 87 9.26 -3.92 -9.70
CA ASP A 87 9.53 -3.63 -11.10
C ASP A 87 10.71 -2.64 -11.19
N ILE A 88 11.91 -3.19 -11.42
CA ILE A 88 13.15 -2.39 -11.51
C ILE A 88 13.25 -1.54 -12.78
N THR A 89 12.30 -1.67 -13.70
CA THR A 89 12.22 -0.85 -14.91
C THR A 89 11.42 0.44 -14.71
N HIS A 90 10.61 0.50 -13.64
CA HIS A 90 9.82 1.67 -13.32
C HIS A 90 10.68 2.79 -12.72
N PRO A 91 10.46 4.09 -13.05
CA PRO A 91 11.23 5.21 -12.49
C PRO A 91 11.31 5.26 -10.97
N LEU A 92 10.24 4.85 -10.25
CA LEU A 92 10.25 4.77 -8.79
C LEU A 92 11.23 3.74 -8.25
N ALA A 93 11.65 2.76 -9.05
CA ALA A 93 12.65 1.77 -8.68
C ALA A 93 14.07 2.17 -9.10
N PHE A 94 14.30 3.42 -9.50
CA PHE A 94 15.62 3.89 -9.87
C PHE A 94 16.67 3.58 -8.79
N GLY A 95 17.78 2.95 -9.22
CA GLY A 95 18.88 2.56 -8.35
C GLY A 95 18.67 1.25 -7.59
N TYR A 96 17.59 0.50 -7.85
CA TYR A 96 17.48 -0.90 -7.45
C TYR A 96 18.09 -1.79 -8.54
N THR A 97 18.89 -2.77 -8.12
CA THR A 97 19.55 -3.74 -9.01
C THR A 97 18.94 -5.13 -8.91
N GLN A 98 18.06 -5.34 -7.93
CA GLN A 98 17.39 -6.60 -7.65
C GLN A 98 15.89 -6.37 -7.50
N ARG A 99 15.11 -7.35 -7.95
CA ARG A 99 13.64 -7.32 -7.81
C ARG A 99 13.18 -7.62 -6.39
N ASP A 100 13.98 -8.33 -5.64
CA ASP A 100 13.66 -8.77 -4.28
C ASP A 100 13.88 -7.64 -3.27
N LEU A 101 12.80 -7.21 -2.61
CA LEU A 101 12.83 -6.16 -1.61
C LEU A 101 12.06 -6.59 -0.35
N PRO A 102 12.73 -6.76 0.79
CA PRO A 102 12.05 -6.96 2.06
C PRO A 102 11.30 -5.71 2.52
N VAL A 103 10.04 -5.86 2.94
CA VAL A 103 9.21 -4.80 3.52
C VAL A 103 8.74 -5.19 4.92
N TYR A 104 8.58 -4.19 5.78
CA TYR A 104 7.96 -4.36 7.10
C TYR A 104 6.49 -3.97 7.05
N ARG A 105 5.63 -4.82 7.61
CA ARG A 105 4.18 -4.59 7.61
C ARG A 105 3.57 -4.90 8.98
N ASN A 106 2.74 -3.99 9.48
CA ASN A 106 2.02 -4.12 10.74
C ASN A 106 0.57 -3.60 10.66
N HIS A 107 -0.11 -3.92 9.58
CA HIS A 107 -1.50 -3.49 9.33
C HIS A 107 -2.20 -4.47 8.38
N SER A 108 -3.53 -4.36 8.29
CA SER A 108 -4.40 -5.25 7.48
C SER A 108 -5.00 -4.52 6.26
N ILE A 109 -4.25 -3.59 5.64
CA ILE A 109 -4.66 -2.95 4.39
C ILE A 109 -4.16 -3.81 3.24
N PHE A 110 -5.04 -4.35 2.43
CA PHE A 110 -4.70 -5.17 1.27
C PHE A 110 -5.17 -4.43 0.01
N MET A 111 -4.23 -4.03 -0.82
CA MET A 111 -4.49 -3.33 -2.08
C MET A 111 -4.36 -4.31 -3.24
N ALA A 112 -5.38 -4.41 -4.08
CA ALA A 112 -5.29 -5.22 -5.30
C ALA A 112 -4.21 -4.62 -6.22
N PRO A 113 -3.54 -5.44 -7.05
CA PRO A 113 -2.77 -4.91 -8.17
C PRO A 113 -3.65 -4.01 -9.03
N SER A 114 -3.06 -2.97 -9.63
CA SER A 114 -3.79 -2.08 -10.53
C SER A 114 -4.32 -2.84 -11.75
N GLU A 115 -5.46 -2.39 -12.26
CA GLU A 115 -5.98 -2.85 -13.56
C GLU A 115 -5.08 -2.37 -14.73
N ASP A 116 -4.37 -1.26 -14.54
CA ASP A 116 -3.32 -0.85 -15.45
C ASP A 116 -2.05 -1.69 -15.19
N PRO A 117 -1.58 -2.48 -16.20
CA PRO A 117 -0.46 -3.41 -16.03
C PRO A 117 0.87 -2.71 -15.70
N PHE A 118 0.99 -1.41 -15.91
CA PHE A 118 2.23 -0.65 -15.69
C PHE A 118 2.24 0.09 -14.33
N SER A 119 1.12 0.19 -13.65
CA SER A 119 0.96 0.98 -12.43
C SER A 119 1.40 0.26 -11.16
N THR A 120 1.48 -1.09 -11.13
CA THR A 120 1.90 -1.84 -9.95
C THR A 120 3.41 -1.95 -9.88
N VAL A 121 4.04 -1.06 -9.12
CA VAL A 121 5.51 -0.96 -9.01
C VAL A 121 6.10 -2.00 -8.08
N VAL A 122 5.43 -2.30 -6.97
CA VAL A 122 5.87 -3.29 -5.97
C VAL A 122 4.69 -4.16 -5.56
N LYS A 123 4.85 -5.48 -5.63
CA LYS A 123 3.85 -6.44 -5.18
C LYS A 123 4.45 -7.49 -4.25
N TYR A 124 3.64 -8.06 -3.37
CA TYR A 124 4.06 -9.18 -2.54
C TYR A 124 4.24 -10.45 -3.38
N LYS A 125 5.28 -11.24 -3.07
CA LYS A 125 5.44 -12.57 -3.68
C LYS A 125 4.29 -13.50 -3.25
N ALA A 126 4.07 -14.59 -3.95
CA ALA A 126 3.01 -15.56 -3.63
C ALA A 126 3.13 -16.10 -2.20
N ASN A 127 4.35 -16.42 -1.75
CA ASN A 127 4.68 -16.81 -0.38
C ASN A 127 5.62 -15.76 0.23
N PRO A 128 5.08 -14.64 0.72
CA PRO A 128 5.91 -13.48 1.00
C PRO A 128 6.58 -13.49 2.39
N LEU A 129 6.15 -14.31 3.34
CA LEU A 129 6.65 -14.26 4.72
C LEU A 129 8.14 -14.58 4.80
N LEU A 130 8.91 -13.65 5.34
CA LEU A 130 10.34 -13.81 5.62
C LEU A 130 10.61 -14.09 7.11
N SER A 131 9.95 -13.32 7.98
CA SER A 131 10.16 -13.42 9.42
C SER A 131 9.00 -12.82 10.18
N GLY A 132 8.77 -13.33 11.39
CA GLY A 132 7.66 -12.93 12.26
C GLY A 132 6.46 -13.86 12.12
N TYR A 133 5.39 -13.52 12.85
CA TYR A 133 4.15 -14.30 12.86
C TYR A 133 3.06 -13.57 12.07
N VAL A 134 2.34 -14.33 11.27
CA VAL A 134 1.09 -13.93 10.62
C VAL A 134 0.17 -15.15 10.53
N ASN A 135 -1.12 -14.94 10.75
CA ASN A 135 -2.11 -15.99 10.57
C ASN A 135 -2.19 -16.41 9.09
N SER A 136 -2.39 -17.72 8.83
CA SER A 136 -2.43 -18.30 7.47
C SER A 136 -3.41 -17.57 6.55
N THR A 137 -4.61 -17.26 7.03
CA THR A 137 -5.63 -16.52 6.28
C THR A 137 -5.14 -15.15 5.80
N ASN A 138 -4.40 -14.42 6.65
CA ASN A 138 -3.83 -13.12 6.26
C ASN A 138 -2.64 -13.31 5.31
N LEU A 139 -1.87 -14.38 5.46
CA LEU A 139 -0.73 -14.68 4.60
C LEU A 139 -1.19 -15.01 3.17
N GLU A 140 -2.17 -15.88 3.03
CA GLU A 140 -2.79 -16.24 1.74
C GLU A 140 -3.30 -15.01 1.01
N LYS A 141 -3.96 -14.11 1.75
CA LYS A 141 -4.50 -12.86 1.24
C LYS A 141 -3.44 -11.89 0.76
N LEU A 142 -2.30 -11.88 1.44
CA LEU A 142 -1.22 -10.94 1.15
C LEU A 142 -0.51 -11.32 -0.15
N GLY A 143 -0.40 -12.61 -0.45
CA GLY A 143 0.27 -13.08 -1.66
C GLY A 143 -0.28 -12.42 -2.92
N GLY A 144 0.59 -11.81 -3.72
CA GLY A 144 0.23 -11.16 -4.98
C GLY A 144 -0.44 -9.78 -4.85
N THR A 145 -0.75 -9.29 -3.64
CA THR A 145 -1.28 -7.93 -3.46
C THR A 145 -0.21 -6.86 -3.70
N ALA A 146 -0.64 -5.63 -3.97
CA ALA A 146 0.27 -4.52 -4.21
C ALA A 146 0.75 -3.88 -2.89
N SER A 147 2.04 -3.56 -2.82
CA SER A 147 2.66 -2.74 -1.77
C SER A 147 2.82 -1.28 -2.23
N LEU A 148 3.07 -1.06 -3.52
CA LEU A 148 3.22 0.27 -4.13
C LEU A 148 2.55 0.29 -5.49
N ILE A 149 1.64 1.25 -5.68
CA ILE A 149 1.04 1.57 -6.99
C ILE A 149 1.33 3.04 -7.32
N ALA A 150 1.61 3.29 -8.60
CA ALA A 150 1.74 4.63 -9.18
C ALA A 150 0.65 4.82 -10.23
N SER A 151 -0.42 5.50 -9.87
CA SER A 151 -1.63 5.66 -10.69
C SER A 151 -1.65 7.04 -11.34
N GLY A 152 -1.71 7.10 -12.68
CA GLY A 152 -1.80 8.34 -13.44
C GLY A 152 -3.21 8.95 -13.40
N ILE A 153 -3.31 10.26 -13.19
CA ILE A 153 -4.56 11.01 -13.26
C ILE A 153 -4.35 12.29 -14.08
N GLY A 154 -4.76 12.27 -15.34
CA GLY A 154 -4.53 13.38 -16.25
C GLY A 154 -3.04 13.55 -16.56
N ARG A 155 -2.42 14.67 -16.13
CA ARG A 155 -0.98 14.92 -16.28
C ARG A 155 -0.17 14.68 -15.01
N GLY A 156 -0.80 14.27 -13.93
CA GLY A 156 -0.16 14.04 -12.64
C GLY A 156 -0.35 12.63 -12.13
N ASN A 157 0.23 12.33 -10.98
CA ASN A 157 0.32 10.98 -10.45
C ASN A 157 -0.12 10.90 -8.99
N VAL A 158 -0.71 9.76 -8.61
CA VAL A 158 -0.95 9.39 -7.21
C VAL A 158 -0.14 8.13 -6.90
N ILE A 159 0.85 8.29 -6.04
CA ILE A 159 1.79 7.23 -5.64
C ILE A 159 1.35 6.71 -4.26
N MET A 160 0.94 5.46 -4.20
CA MET A 160 0.27 4.87 -3.06
C MET A 160 1.13 3.80 -2.40
N PHE A 161 1.69 4.12 -1.24
CA PHE A 161 2.38 3.17 -0.38
C PHE A 161 1.39 2.57 0.62
N VAL A 162 1.20 1.27 0.57
CA VAL A 162 0.42 0.55 1.59
C VAL A 162 1.23 0.42 2.87
N ASP A 163 2.50 0.10 2.76
CA ASP A 163 3.43 0.00 3.88
C ASP A 163 4.09 1.36 4.18
N ASN A 164 4.74 1.46 5.33
CA ASN A 164 5.56 2.64 5.64
C ASN A 164 6.98 2.46 5.07
N PRO A 165 7.35 3.18 3.99
CA PRO A 165 8.67 3.03 3.38
C PRO A 165 9.81 3.55 4.27
N ASN A 166 9.47 4.37 5.27
CA ASN A 166 10.41 5.01 6.19
C ASN A 166 10.26 4.45 7.62
N PHE A 167 9.93 3.18 7.78
CA PHE A 167 9.64 2.59 9.09
C PHE A 167 10.76 2.85 10.10
N ARG A 168 10.44 3.58 11.16
CA ARG A 168 11.34 4.00 12.25
C ARG A 168 12.62 4.71 11.78
N GLY A 169 12.67 5.25 10.56
CA GLY A 169 13.87 5.89 10.01
C GLY A 169 15.07 4.96 9.80
N MET A 170 14.90 3.65 9.99
CA MET A 170 15.98 2.66 9.91
C MET A 170 15.79 1.62 8.79
N TRP A 171 14.64 1.58 8.14
CA TRP A 171 14.36 0.61 7.09
C TRP A 171 14.84 1.12 5.72
N TYR A 172 16.16 1.19 5.54
CA TYR A 172 16.79 1.86 4.39
C TYR A 172 16.47 1.21 3.04
N GLY A 173 16.13 -0.08 2.99
CA GLY A 173 15.78 -0.77 1.75
C GLY A 173 14.62 -0.14 1.00
N THR A 174 13.59 0.35 1.71
CA THR A 174 12.39 0.96 1.12
C THR A 174 12.44 2.48 1.04
N ASN A 175 13.33 3.14 1.79
CA ASN A 175 13.48 4.61 1.78
C ASN A 175 13.70 5.15 0.37
N LYS A 176 14.48 4.44 -0.45
CA LYS A 176 14.79 4.85 -1.83
C LYS A 176 13.52 4.97 -2.68
N LEU A 177 12.54 4.06 -2.51
CA LEU A 177 11.25 4.17 -3.21
C LEU A 177 10.54 5.49 -2.87
N PHE A 178 10.56 5.89 -1.59
CA PHE A 178 9.94 7.14 -1.15
C PHE A 178 10.67 8.37 -1.71
N PHE A 179 12.00 8.37 -1.69
CA PHE A 179 12.78 9.46 -2.28
C PHE A 179 12.60 9.52 -3.81
N ASN A 180 12.56 8.37 -4.48
CA ASN A 180 12.26 8.34 -5.90
C ASN A 180 10.83 8.88 -6.19
N ALA A 181 9.84 8.54 -5.35
CA ALA A 181 8.51 9.10 -5.47
C ALA A 181 8.49 10.63 -5.31
N LEU A 182 9.32 11.15 -4.40
CA LEU A 182 9.44 12.59 -4.15
C LEU A 182 10.11 13.35 -5.32
N PHE A 183 11.17 12.78 -5.88
CA PHE A 183 12.00 13.46 -6.88
C PHE A 183 11.66 13.08 -8.33
N LEU A 184 11.11 11.91 -8.57
CA LEU A 184 10.81 11.37 -9.90
C LEU A 184 9.31 11.14 -10.13
N GLY A 185 8.45 11.43 -9.15
CA GLY A 185 7.02 11.14 -9.20
C GLY A 185 6.24 11.91 -10.27
N ASP A 186 6.86 12.88 -10.93
CA ASP A 186 6.32 13.64 -12.07
C ASP A 186 6.93 13.21 -13.43
N LYS A 187 7.69 12.11 -13.49
CA LYS A 187 8.47 11.70 -14.66
C LYS A 187 7.89 10.51 -15.44
N PHE A 188 6.67 10.06 -15.11
CA PHE A 188 6.02 8.92 -15.79
C PHE A 188 4.51 9.13 -15.91
#